data_d3055473d11b7463bbb11940de60810c
#
_entry.id   d3055473d11b7463bbb11940de60810c
#
_cell.length_a   1.000
_cell.length_b   1.000
_cell.length_c   1.000
_cell.angle_alpha   90.00
_cell.angle_beta   90.00
_cell.angle_gamma   90.00
#
_symmetry.space_group_name_H-M   'P 1'
#
loop_
_entity.id
_entity.type
_entity.pdbx_description
1 polymer ?
#
loop_
_entity_poly.entity_id
_entity_poly.type
_entity_poly.pdbx_seq_one_letter_code
_entity_poly.pdbx_strand_id
1 'polypeptide(L)'
;MKRTAQDILNFVEDNDVKFAKLTFCDIFGNQKNVSLFASELPRAFAEGVSFDGSSIAGFMNVEESDLVLWPDPDTATVLPWRPTEGRVIRMYCDITLPNGKPFEGNCRGYLQSVIKRARAMGLVCNVGCECEFYLFETDEHGSPTRIPLDIGGYFDIPPLDKGENIRREICFAIEEMGLHPEHSHHESGHGQNEVCFRYTTALKSADNLNTFKSTVKAIAARNGLFASFMPKPLANQPGRGLHVNVSLLRDGKNLFDGAFTPDSEAGHFVAGILAHARELTAFCNPVPNSYARLGANEAPLYVSWSRQNRSQLVRLPSAHGEYCRVELRGPDPAGNPYLVIGLILAAGLDGIEHSLPLPEAVNRNLFHPSAAAGLDSLPRTLREAITVAGQSEFISRELPVALMNKYFEYQTQLCHDAEGAPDTESWERAHSFLII
;
A
#
# COMPACT_ATOMS: atom_id res chain seq x y z
N MET A 1 12.09 -4.41 -21.11
CA MET A 1 13.57 -4.25 -20.98
C MET A 1 13.82 -3.30 -19.83
N LYS A 2 14.78 -3.59 -18.94
CA LYS A 2 15.12 -2.66 -17.85
C LYS A 2 15.79 -1.42 -18.42
N ARG A 3 15.34 -0.23 -17.97
CA ARG A 3 15.97 1.04 -18.35
C ARG A 3 17.27 1.25 -17.58
N THR A 4 18.25 1.79 -18.23
CA THR A 4 19.56 2.17 -17.66
C THR A 4 19.59 3.65 -17.29
N ALA A 5 20.57 4.06 -16.50
CA ALA A 5 20.82 5.49 -16.24
C ALA A 5 20.99 6.28 -17.55
N GLN A 6 21.70 5.70 -18.53
CA GLN A 6 21.92 6.35 -19.82
C GLN A 6 20.61 6.55 -20.61
N ASP A 7 19.69 5.59 -20.55
CA ASP A 7 18.37 5.73 -21.20
C ASP A 7 17.59 6.92 -20.62
N ILE A 8 17.70 7.14 -19.29
CA ILE A 8 17.07 8.28 -18.64
C ILE A 8 17.75 9.60 -18.97
N LEU A 9 19.07 9.64 -19.04
CA LEU A 9 19.80 10.84 -19.43
C LEU A 9 19.46 11.27 -20.86
N ASN A 10 19.41 10.31 -21.79
CA ASN A 10 18.97 10.58 -23.17
C ASN A 10 17.51 11.08 -23.20
N PHE A 11 16.61 10.42 -22.46
CA PHE A 11 15.21 10.86 -22.37
C PHE A 11 15.07 12.29 -21.84
N VAL A 12 15.85 12.66 -20.83
CA VAL A 12 15.86 14.00 -20.21
C VAL A 12 16.28 15.06 -21.23
N GLU A 13 17.31 14.79 -22.03
CA GLU A 13 17.80 15.69 -23.09
C GLU A 13 16.76 15.86 -24.21
N ASP A 14 16.20 14.74 -24.69
CA ASP A 14 15.26 14.73 -25.83
C ASP A 14 13.87 15.33 -25.48
N ASN A 15 13.50 15.40 -24.21
CA ASN A 15 12.13 15.74 -23.76
C ASN A 15 12.00 17.01 -22.92
N ASP A 16 12.98 17.92 -22.94
CA ASP A 16 12.99 19.18 -22.16
C ASP A 16 12.68 18.96 -20.66
N VAL A 17 13.24 17.93 -20.06
CA VAL A 17 13.11 17.71 -18.63
C VAL A 17 14.03 18.65 -17.86
N LYS A 18 13.49 19.42 -16.94
CA LYS A 18 14.26 20.39 -16.12
C LYS A 18 14.45 19.94 -14.69
N PHE A 19 13.54 19.14 -14.16
CA PHE A 19 13.60 18.67 -12.78
C PHE A 19 13.38 17.16 -12.69
N ALA A 20 14.09 16.54 -11.77
CA ALA A 20 13.90 15.16 -11.37
C ALA A 20 13.54 15.09 -9.87
N LYS A 21 12.46 14.41 -9.52
CA LYS A 21 12.08 14.13 -8.15
C LYS A 21 12.61 12.75 -7.75
N LEU A 22 13.55 12.71 -6.82
CA LEU A 22 14.03 11.50 -6.18
C LEU A 22 13.09 11.18 -5.01
N THR A 23 12.26 10.15 -5.16
CA THR A 23 11.15 9.84 -4.26
C THR A 23 11.44 8.57 -3.47
N PHE A 24 11.11 8.60 -2.19
CA PHE A 24 11.20 7.45 -1.28
C PHE A 24 10.05 7.52 -0.26
N CYS A 25 9.89 6.50 0.57
CA CYS A 25 8.92 6.52 1.66
C CYS A 25 9.66 6.45 3.00
N ASP A 26 9.09 7.12 4.02
CA ASP A 26 9.43 6.84 5.42
C ASP A 26 8.89 5.44 5.82
N ILE A 27 9.20 4.98 7.03
CA ILE A 27 8.78 3.65 7.49
C ILE A 27 7.24 3.52 7.63
N PHE A 28 6.51 4.62 7.66
CA PHE A 28 5.04 4.65 7.75
C PHE A 28 4.36 4.73 6.38
N GLY A 29 5.13 4.81 5.28
CA GLY A 29 4.61 4.86 3.91
C GLY A 29 4.32 6.28 3.40
N ASN A 30 4.69 7.32 4.14
CA ASN A 30 4.56 8.69 3.64
C ASN A 30 5.65 8.96 2.61
N GLN A 31 5.23 9.41 1.42
CA GLN A 31 6.16 9.74 0.36
C GLN A 31 6.92 11.03 0.67
N LYS A 32 8.22 10.98 0.48
CA LYS A 32 9.15 12.10 0.57
C LYS A 32 9.89 12.24 -0.74
N ASN A 33 10.40 13.43 -1.05
CA ASN A 33 11.25 13.60 -2.23
C ASN A 33 12.29 14.70 -2.04
N VAL A 34 13.38 14.55 -2.78
CA VAL A 34 14.36 15.60 -3.06
C VAL A 34 14.21 15.96 -4.53
N SER A 35 14.14 17.25 -4.85
CA SER A 35 14.07 17.73 -6.24
C SER A 35 15.44 18.18 -6.70
N LEU A 36 15.90 17.63 -7.82
CA LEU A 36 17.16 17.99 -8.47
C LEU A 36 16.90 18.72 -9.80
N PHE A 37 17.79 19.61 -10.19
CA PHE A 37 17.89 20.00 -11.58
C PHE A 37 18.32 18.81 -12.42
N ALA A 38 17.81 18.69 -13.64
CA ALA A 38 18.12 17.59 -14.54
C ALA A 38 19.64 17.46 -14.84
N SER A 39 20.37 18.57 -14.82
CA SER A 39 21.84 18.61 -14.97
C SER A 39 22.59 17.84 -13.87
N GLU A 40 21.98 17.62 -12.70
CA GLU A 40 22.59 16.86 -11.60
C GLU A 40 22.36 15.34 -11.67
N LEU A 41 21.53 14.88 -12.60
CA LEU A 41 21.23 13.45 -12.74
C LEU A 41 22.44 12.57 -13.02
N PRO A 42 23.43 12.97 -13.87
CA PRO A 42 24.62 12.17 -14.07
C PRO A 42 25.36 11.87 -12.77
N ARG A 43 25.51 12.89 -11.90
CA ARG A 43 26.11 12.73 -10.56
C ARG A 43 25.23 11.88 -9.66
N ALA A 44 23.93 12.12 -9.66
CA ALA A 44 22.99 11.33 -8.84
C ALA A 44 23.00 9.84 -9.16
N PHE A 45 23.15 9.46 -10.42
CA PHE A 45 23.30 8.05 -10.81
C PHE A 45 24.67 7.47 -10.48
N ALA A 46 25.75 8.28 -10.52
CA ALA A 46 27.10 7.81 -10.29
C ALA A 46 27.46 7.73 -8.79
N GLU A 47 27.00 8.67 -7.98
CA GLU A 47 27.47 8.90 -6.61
C GLU A 47 26.32 8.83 -5.58
N GLY A 48 25.06 8.81 -6.04
CA GLY A 48 23.89 8.98 -5.20
C GLY A 48 23.70 10.43 -4.75
N VAL A 49 22.67 10.65 -3.92
CA VAL A 49 22.37 11.98 -3.35
C VAL A 49 22.26 11.86 -1.84
N SER A 50 23.19 12.52 -1.14
CA SER A 50 23.17 12.55 0.33
C SER A 50 22.02 13.41 0.84
N PHE A 51 21.38 12.99 1.94
CA PHE A 51 20.33 13.73 2.62
C PHE A 51 20.34 13.46 4.11
N ASP A 52 19.74 14.36 4.88
CA ASP A 52 19.56 14.23 6.33
C ASP A 52 18.38 13.30 6.64
N GLY A 53 18.68 12.09 7.11
CA GLY A 53 17.70 11.12 7.56
C GLY A 53 17.13 11.37 8.95
N SER A 54 17.78 12.24 9.77
CA SER A 54 17.33 12.49 11.14
C SER A 54 16.01 13.26 11.21
N SER A 55 15.69 14.01 10.16
CA SER A 55 14.43 14.74 10.03
C SER A 55 13.29 13.89 9.44
N ILE A 56 13.56 12.62 9.14
CA ILE A 56 12.57 11.68 8.61
C ILE A 56 12.08 10.75 9.72
N ALA A 57 10.77 10.74 9.94
CA ALA A 57 10.17 9.92 10.99
C ALA A 57 10.54 8.44 10.87
N GLY A 58 11.10 7.89 11.96
CA GLY A 58 11.52 6.48 12.03
C GLY A 58 12.82 6.14 11.32
N PHE A 59 13.58 7.13 10.79
CA PHE A 59 14.86 6.85 10.13
C PHE A 59 16.02 6.90 11.13
N MET A 60 16.82 7.96 11.10
CA MET A 60 18.09 8.05 11.81
C MET A 60 17.99 8.95 13.05
N ASN A 61 19.01 8.88 13.90
CA ASN A 61 19.21 9.86 14.97
C ASN A 61 20.11 11.00 14.47
N VAL A 62 20.15 12.10 15.21
CA VAL A 62 20.93 13.29 14.84
C VAL A 62 22.44 13.00 14.79
N GLU A 63 22.91 12.07 15.61
CA GLU A 63 24.33 11.70 15.69
C GLU A 63 24.84 10.93 14.45
N GLU A 64 23.93 10.27 13.72
CA GLU A 64 24.25 9.48 12.52
C GLU A 64 23.17 9.76 11.46
N SER A 65 23.11 11.01 10.97
CA SER A 65 21.99 11.50 10.15
C SER A 65 22.10 11.20 8.67
N ASP A 66 23.31 11.00 8.15
CA ASP A 66 23.53 10.97 6.69
C ASP A 66 23.08 9.66 6.06
N LEU A 67 22.26 9.78 5.04
CA LEU A 67 21.83 8.69 4.16
C LEU A 67 22.04 9.08 2.69
N VAL A 68 22.05 8.09 1.79
CA VAL A 68 22.25 8.29 0.36
C VAL A 68 21.08 7.69 -0.43
N LEU A 69 20.45 8.53 -1.28
CA LEU A 69 19.44 8.12 -2.25
C LEU A 69 20.09 7.64 -3.55
N TRP A 70 19.66 6.49 -4.03
CA TRP A 70 20.04 5.91 -5.32
C TRP A 70 18.81 5.80 -6.22
N PRO A 71 18.71 6.65 -7.27
CA PRO A 71 17.55 6.62 -8.16
C PRO A 71 17.50 5.32 -8.97
N ASP A 72 16.32 4.67 -8.99
CA ASP A 72 16.07 3.49 -9.82
C ASP A 72 15.53 3.93 -11.19
N PRO A 73 16.34 3.79 -12.28
CA PRO A 73 15.95 4.23 -13.60
C PRO A 73 14.69 3.53 -14.15
N ASP A 74 14.44 2.27 -13.75
CA ASP A 74 13.25 1.54 -14.18
C ASP A 74 11.94 2.19 -13.73
N THR A 75 11.98 3.04 -12.70
CA THR A 75 10.82 3.71 -12.11
C THR A 75 10.58 5.12 -12.64
N ALA A 76 11.45 5.60 -13.55
CA ALA A 76 11.34 6.95 -14.09
C ALA A 76 10.01 7.15 -14.82
N THR A 77 9.30 8.22 -14.50
CA THR A 77 8.05 8.61 -15.15
C THR A 77 7.89 10.12 -15.18
N VAL A 78 7.26 10.65 -16.22
CA VAL A 78 6.85 12.06 -16.27
C VAL A 78 5.66 12.26 -15.34
N LEU A 79 5.56 13.44 -14.72
CA LEU A 79 4.40 13.83 -13.92
C LEU A 79 3.41 14.61 -14.81
N PRO A 80 2.27 14.00 -15.23
CA PRO A 80 1.37 14.59 -16.25
C PRO A 80 0.71 15.90 -15.82
N TRP A 81 0.56 16.10 -14.52
CA TRP A 81 -0.05 17.33 -13.97
C TRP A 81 0.92 18.50 -13.85
N ARG A 82 2.15 18.36 -14.29
CA ARG A 82 3.15 19.44 -14.38
C ARG A 82 3.16 20.04 -15.79
N PRO A 83 3.67 21.28 -15.93
CA PRO A 83 3.80 21.91 -17.26
C PRO A 83 4.52 21.02 -18.27
N THR A 84 4.14 21.13 -19.54
CA THR A 84 4.79 20.42 -20.65
C THR A 84 6.13 21.05 -21.04
N GLU A 85 6.29 22.34 -20.80
CA GLU A 85 7.58 23.04 -20.88
C GLU A 85 8.31 22.91 -19.54
N GLY A 86 9.57 22.50 -19.58
CA GLY A 86 10.35 22.24 -18.39
C GLY A 86 9.79 21.07 -17.58
N ARG A 87 9.56 19.94 -18.26
CA ARG A 87 8.96 18.73 -17.68
C ARG A 87 9.63 18.27 -16.38
N VAL A 88 8.86 17.60 -15.57
CA VAL A 88 9.32 16.99 -14.30
C VAL A 88 9.19 15.49 -14.40
N ILE A 89 10.27 14.75 -14.15
CA ILE A 89 10.24 13.31 -13.95
C ILE A 89 10.32 12.96 -12.48
N ARG A 90 9.86 11.79 -12.14
CA ARG A 90 9.99 11.19 -10.80
C ARG A 90 10.64 9.81 -10.94
N MET A 91 11.56 9.49 -10.01
CA MET A 91 12.11 8.14 -9.82
C MET A 91 11.98 7.75 -8.35
N TYR A 92 11.66 6.48 -8.07
CA TYR A 92 11.82 5.91 -6.74
C TYR A 92 13.28 5.61 -6.49
N CYS A 93 13.68 5.70 -5.21
CA CYS A 93 15.06 5.51 -4.80
C CYS A 93 15.20 4.36 -3.81
N ASP A 94 16.32 3.66 -3.91
CA ASP A 94 16.83 2.85 -2.82
C ASP A 94 17.68 3.73 -1.88
N ILE A 95 17.83 3.30 -0.62
CA ILE A 95 18.52 4.09 0.42
C ILE A 95 19.65 3.26 1.00
N THR A 96 20.83 3.86 1.11
CA THR A 96 21.99 3.26 1.76
C THR A 96 22.58 4.17 2.83
N LEU A 97 23.39 3.60 3.69
CA LEU A 97 24.33 4.33 4.53
C LEU A 97 25.45 4.92 3.66
N PRO A 98 26.21 5.94 4.14
CA PRO A 98 27.32 6.52 3.39
C PRO A 98 28.43 5.53 3.01
N ASN A 99 28.57 4.44 3.76
CA ASN A 99 29.52 3.36 3.46
C ASN A 99 29.03 2.35 2.42
N GLY A 100 27.88 2.62 1.78
CA GLY A 100 27.26 1.77 0.75
C GLY A 100 26.47 0.57 1.27
N LYS A 101 26.42 0.34 2.60
CA LYS A 101 25.58 -0.72 3.16
C LYS A 101 24.10 -0.34 3.04
N PRO A 102 23.20 -1.32 2.82
CA PRO A 102 21.77 -1.07 2.84
C PRO A 102 21.33 -0.41 4.16
N PHE A 103 20.43 0.58 4.07
CA PHE A 103 19.81 1.17 5.23
C PHE A 103 18.63 0.29 5.69
N GLU A 104 18.63 -0.13 6.95
CA GLU A 104 17.62 -1.05 7.49
C GLU A 104 16.20 -0.45 7.50
N GLY A 105 16.05 0.88 7.55
CA GLY A 105 14.77 1.58 7.44
C GLY A 105 14.22 1.69 6.01
N ASN A 106 14.95 1.19 5.00
CA ASN A 106 14.50 1.17 3.62
C ASN A 106 13.45 0.08 3.38
N CYS A 107 12.17 0.42 3.54
CA CYS A 107 11.06 -0.52 3.34
C CYS A 107 10.99 -1.08 1.91
N ARG A 108 11.39 -0.30 0.88
CA ARG A 108 11.49 -0.78 -0.50
C ARG A 108 12.55 -1.89 -0.61
N GLY A 109 13.69 -1.71 0.04
CA GLY A 109 14.76 -2.72 0.14
C GLY A 109 14.31 -3.98 0.88
N TYR A 110 13.48 -3.84 1.92
CA TYR A 110 12.87 -4.99 2.59
C TYR A 110 12.02 -5.82 1.60
N LEU A 111 11.12 -5.20 0.85
CA LEU A 111 10.32 -5.91 -0.17
C LEU A 111 11.21 -6.58 -1.21
N GLN A 112 12.29 -5.92 -1.66
CA GLN A 112 13.26 -6.54 -2.57
C GLN A 112 13.90 -7.80 -1.97
N SER A 113 14.18 -7.80 -0.67
CA SER A 113 14.75 -8.99 0.01
C SER A 113 13.77 -10.17 0.04
N VAL A 114 12.49 -9.92 0.30
CA VAL A 114 11.43 -10.94 0.26
C VAL A 114 11.24 -11.48 -1.17
N ILE A 115 11.26 -10.62 -2.18
CA ILE A 115 11.21 -11.05 -3.60
C ILE A 115 12.42 -11.91 -3.96
N LYS A 116 13.60 -11.57 -3.44
CA LYS A 116 14.80 -12.38 -3.65
C LYS A 116 14.67 -13.79 -3.02
N ARG A 117 14.08 -13.88 -1.80
CA ARG A 117 13.76 -15.16 -1.15
C ARG A 117 12.79 -15.99 -2.00
N ALA A 118 11.68 -15.38 -2.48
CA ALA A 118 10.73 -16.05 -3.36
C ALA A 118 11.42 -16.60 -4.63
N ARG A 119 12.29 -15.81 -5.27
CA ARG A 119 13.06 -16.24 -6.44
C ARG A 119 14.01 -17.40 -6.14
N ALA A 120 14.64 -17.42 -4.97
CA ALA A 120 15.48 -18.55 -4.55
C ALA A 120 14.66 -19.85 -4.39
N MET A 121 13.37 -19.75 -4.08
CA MET A 121 12.41 -20.85 -4.08
C MET A 121 11.83 -21.17 -5.46
N GLY A 122 12.29 -20.51 -6.53
CA GLY A 122 11.78 -20.67 -7.91
C GLY A 122 10.44 -20.01 -8.17
N LEU A 123 10.04 -19.04 -7.33
CA LEU A 123 8.75 -18.35 -7.41
C LEU A 123 8.89 -16.93 -7.95
N VAL A 124 7.92 -16.53 -8.77
CA VAL A 124 7.69 -15.13 -9.16
C VAL A 124 6.38 -14.67 -8.54
N CYS A 125 6.43 -13.56 -7.79
CA CYS A 125 5.26 -12.98 -7.13
C CYS A 125 4.71 -11.83 -7.98
N ASN A 126 3.46 -11.95 -8.42
CA ASN A 126 2.69 -10.86 -8.98
C ASN A 126 1.68 -10.36 -7.95
N VAL A 127 1.48 -9.05 -7.92
CA VAL A 127 0.58 -8.39 -6.97
C VAL A 127 -0.28 -7.38 -7.71
N GLY A 128 -1.58 -7.37 -7.41
CA GLY A 128 -2.55 -6.33 -7.79
C GLY A 128 -3.13 -5.71 -6.53
N CYS A 129 -3.23 -4.38 -6.51
CA CYS A 129 -3.82 -3.64 -5.41
C CYS A 129 -5.10 -2.97 -5.86
N GLU A 130 -6.18 -3.18 -5.12
CA GLU A 130 -7.42 -2.41 -5.20
C GLU A 130 -7.40 -1.43 -4.02
N CYS A 131 -7.40 -0.13 -4.33
CA CYS A 131 -7.22 0.91 -3.30
C CYS A 131 -8.32 1.97 -3.45
N GLU A 132 -9.26 1.93 -2.53
CA GLU A 132 -10.37 2.86 -2.48
C GLU A 132 -9.93 4.22 -1.90
N PHE A 133 -10.64 5.30 -2.26
CA PHE A 133 -10.42 6.65 -1.74
C PHE A 133 -11.71 7.44 -1.65
N TYR A 134 -11.72 8.47 -0.81
CA TYR A 134 -12.83 9.42 -0.72
C TYR A 134 -12.45 10.77 -1.32
N LEU A 135 -13.43 11.41 -1.98
CA LEU A 135 -13.34 12.78 -2.44
C LEU A 135 -14.24 13.67 -1.57
N PHE A 136 -13.65 14.77 -1.09
CA PHE A 136 -14.31 15.76 -0.25
C PHE A 136 -14.26 17.13 -0.91
N GLU A 137 -15.28 17.95 -0.61
CA GLU A 137 -15.27 19.36 -0.94
C GLU A 137 -14.22 20.11 -0.12
N THR A 138 -13.72 21.22 -0.66
CA THR A 138 -12.93 22.20 0.08
C THR A 138 -13.79 23.42 0.41
N ASP A 139 -13.41 24.17 1.44
CA ASP A 139 -14.08 25.44 1.78
C ASP A 139 -13.64 26.57 0.81
N GLU A 140 -14.17 27.77 1.03
CA GLU A 140 -13.87 28.97 0.22
C GLU A 140 -12.39 29.40 0.25
N HIS A 141 -11.62 28.88 1.20
CA HIS A 141 -10.18 29.11 1.34
C HIS A 141 -9.36 27.93 0.78
N GLY A 142 -10.00 26.90 0.23
CA GLY A 142 -9.36 25.68 -0.28
C GLY A 142 -8.95 24.70 0.82
N SER A 143 -9.42 24.88 2.06
CA SER A 143 -9.14 23.95 3.15
C SER A 143 -10.05 22.71 3.05
N PRO A 144 -9.52 21.50 3.32
CA PRO A 144 -10.31 20.27 3.26
C PRO A 144 -11.48 20.27 4.25
N THR A 145 -12.65 19.90 3.78
CA THR A 145 -13.83 19.66 4.63
C THR A 145 -14.07 18.16 4.81
N ARG A 146 -15.06 17.75 5.63
CA ARG A 146 -15.59 16.38 5.68
C ARG A 146 -16.92 16.25 4.93
N ILE A 147 -17.22 17.16 4.01
CA ILE A 147 -18.40 17.10 3.15
C ILE A 147 -18.02 16.21 1.95
N PRO A 148 -18.65 15.05 1.78
CA PRO A 148 -18.38 14.21 0.61
C PRO A 148 -18.78 14.94 -0.67
N LEU A 149 -18.06 14.64 -1.77
CA LEU A 149 -18.33 15.25 -3.08
C LEU A 149 -19.77 15.03 -3.57
N ASP A 150 -20.35 13.89 -3.22
CA ASP A 150 -21.68 13.47 -3.65
C ASP A 150 -22.37 12.54 -2.63
N ILE A 151 -23.55 12.06 -3.02
CA ILE A 151 -24.38 11.13 -2.25
C ILE A 151 -24.62 9.82 -3.02
N GLY A 152 -23.79 9.54 -4.03
CA GLY A 152 -23.85 8.30 -4.82
C GLY A 152 -23.60 7.06 -3.96
N GLY A 153 -23.98 5.91 -4.50
CA GLY A 153 -23.76 4.58 -3.95
C GLY A 153 -23.09 3.67 -4.98
N TYR A 154 -23.05 2.38 -4.67
CA TYR A 154 -22.33 1.39 -5.46
C TYR A 154 -22.81 1.31 -6.91
N PHE A 155 -21.91 1.59 -7.87
CA PHE A 155 -22.16 1.63 -9.30
C PHE A 155 -23.20 2.70 -9.77
N ASP A 156 -23.49 3.69 -8.92
CA ASP A 156 -24.31 4.82 -9.35
C ASP A 156 -23.62 5.59 -10.49
N ILE A 157 -24.45 6.28 -11.28
CA ILE A 157 -24.04 7.09 -12.42
C ILE A 157 -24.45 8.56 -12.18
N PRO A 158 -23.95 9.53 -12.97
CA PRO A 158 -24.43 10.90 -12.91
C PRO A 158 -25.96 11.02 -13.03
N PRO A 159 -26.63 11.90 -12.29
CA PRO A 159 -26.05 13.00 -11.50
C PRO A 159 -25.72 12.63 -10.05
N LEU A 160 -25.96 11.39 -9.58
CA LEU A 160 -25.64 10.97 -8.22
C LEU A 160 -24.14 10.86 -8.03
N ASP A 161 -23.44 10.21 -8.98
CA ASP A 161 -21.99 10.15 -9.05
C ASP A 161 -21.43 11.45 -9.67
N LYS A 162 -20.83 12.30 -8.87
CA LYS A 162 -20.11 13.49 -9.33
C LYS A 162 -18.60 13.24 -9.55
N GLY A 163 -18.11 12.08 -9.13
CA GLY A 163 -16.70 11.72 -9.18
C GLY A 163 -16.23 11.17 -10.54
N GLU A 164 -17.14 10.87 -11.49
CA GLU A 164 -16.82 10.19 -12.75
C GLU A 164 -15.71 10.88 -13.56
N ASN A 165 -15.78 12.21 -13.73
CA ASN A 165 -14.75 12.94 -14.48
C ASN A 165 -13.40 12.95 -13.76
N ILE A 166 -13.40 13.00 -12.44
CA ILE A 166 -12.16 12.95 -11.63
C ILE A 166 -11.50 11.58 -11.78
N ARG A 167 -12.27 10.49 -11.69
CA ARG A 167 -11.74 9.13 -11.93
C ARG A 167 -11.19 8.99 -13.35
N ARG A 168 -11.87 9.57 -14.35
CA ARG A 168 -11.41 9.58 -15.75
C ARG A 168 -10.06 10.31 -15.89
N GLU A 169 -9.89 11.47 -15.27
CA GLU A 169 -8.59 12.20 -15.28
C GLU A 169 -7.51 11.39 -14.55
N ILE A 170 -7.84 10.75 -13.43
CA ILE A 170 -6.92 9.87 -12.72
C ILE A 170 -6.49 8.69 -13.63
N CYS A 171 -7.43 8.03 -14.31
CA CYS A 171 -7.12 6.93 -15.23
C CYS A 171 -6.15 7.37 -16.32
N PHE A 172 -6.38 8.48 -17.00
CA PHE A 172 -5.47 9.00 -18.02
C PHE A 172 -4.10 9.35 -17.46
N ALA A 173 -4.05 9.98 -16.29
CA ALA A 173 -2.78 10.33 -15.67
C ALA A 173 -1.95 9.09 -15.29
N ILE A 174 -2.57 8.07 -14.70
CA ILE A 174 -1.84 6.83 -14.36
C ILE A 174 -1.47 6.01 -15.60
N GLU A 175 -2.27 6.03 -16.66
CA GLU A 175 -1.95 5.40 -17.94
C GLU A 175 -0.71 6.05 -18.56
N GLU A 176 -0.64 7.39 -18.62
CA GLU A 176 0.54 8.12 -19.08
C GLU A 176 1.79 7.82 -18.23
N MET A 177 1.61 7.53 -16.95
CA MET A 177 2.68 7.12 -16.03
C MET A 177 3.06 5.64 -16.14
N GLY A 178 2.43 4.87 -17.03
CA GLY A 178 2.75 3.47 -17.31
C GLY A 178 2.07 2.45 -16.39
N LEU A 179 1.04 2.86 -15.67
CA LEU A 179 0.07 1.94 -15.07
C LEU A 179 -1.00 1.61 -16.14
N HIS A 180 -1.69 0.48 -15.96
CA HIS A 180 -2.74 0.05 -16.90
C HIS A 180 -4.09 0.06 -16.17
N PRO A 181 -4.86 1.17 -16.20
CA PRO A 181 -6.20 1.19 -15.62
C PRO A 181 -7.09 0.18 -16.33
N GLU A 182 -7.93 -0.53 -15.57
CA GLU A 182 -8.84 -1.55 -16.09
C GLU A 182 -10.30 -1.09 -16.00
N HIS A 183 -10.71 -0.58 -14.84
CA HIS A 183 -12.04 -0.01 -14.61
C HIS A 183 -12.04 0.94 -13.44
N SER A 184 -13.11 1.75 -13.35
CA SER A 184 -13.35 2.62 -12.22
C SER A 184 -14.85 2.74 -11.97
N HIS A 185 -15.24 2.95 -10.72
CA HIS A 185 -16.64 3.08 -10.34
C HIS A 185 -16.80 3.88 -9.05
N HIS A 186 -18.03 4.30 -8.79
CA HIS A 186 -18.44 4.81 -7.50
C HIS A 186 -18.63 3.66 -6.53
N GLU A 187 -18.12 3.82 -5.31
CA GLU A 187 -18.26 2.84 -4.23
C GLU A 187 -19.52 3.08 -3.38
N SER A 188 -19.71 2.23 -2.36
CA SER A 188 -20.92 2.24 -1.53
C SER A 188 -21.06 3.49 -0.66
N GLY A 189 -19.97 4.16 -0.28
CA GLY A 189 -19.97 5.37 0.56
C GLY A 189 -20.11 6.63 -0.27
N HIS A 190 -20.77 7.65 0.30
CA HIS A 190 -20.90 8.97 -0.32
C HIS A 190 -19.52 9.58 -0.62
N GLY A 191 -19.25 9.89 -1.89
CA GLY A 191 -17.95 10.38 -2.34
C GLY A 191 -16.83 9.34 -2.33
N GLN A 192 -17.15 8.04 -2.16
CA GLN A 192 -16.19 6.94 -2.21
C GLN A 192 -16.01 6.46 -3.64
N ASN A 193 -14.76 6.24 -4.01
CA ASN A 193 -14.36 5.91 -5.38
C ASN A 193 -13.33 4.80 -5.40
N GLU A 194 -13.32 4.02 -6.47
CA GLU A 194 -12.28 3.04 -6.78
C GLU A 194 -11.82 3.18 -8.23
N VAL A 195 -10.51 3.01 -8.42
CA VAL A 195 -9.88 2.87 -9.73
C VAL A 195 -8.98 1.64 -9.67
N CYS A 196 -9.33 0.62 -10.42
CA CYS A 196 -8.53 -0.60 -10.54
C CYS A 196 -7.54 -0.48 -11.70
N PHE A 197 -6.34 -0.98 -11.47
CA PHE A 197 -5.28 -1.08 -12.47
C PHE A 197 -4.61 -2.45 -12.43
N ARG A 198 -4.10 -2.87 -13.58
CA ARG A 198 -3.59 -4.22 -13.79
C ARG A 198 -2.48 -4.57 -12.80
N TYR A 199 -2.50 -5.82 -12.33
CA TYR A 199 -1.43 -6.39 -11.51
C TYR A 199 -0.07 -6.39 -12.24
N THR A 200 1.00 -6.42 -11.47
CA THR A 200 2.37 -6.52 -11.97
C THR A 200 3.27 -7.23 -10.95
N THR A 201 4.59 -7.24 -11.16
CA THR A 201 5.53 -7.79 -10.17
C THR A 201 5.44 -7.05 -8.84
N ALA A 202 5.66 -7.72 -7.74
CA ALA A 202 5.41 -7.22 -6.40
C ALA A 202 6.06 -5.85 -6.10
N LEU A 203 7.34 -5.64 -6.47
CA LEU A 203 8.00 -4.35 -6.27
C LEU A 203 7.34 -3.24 -7.08
N LYS A 204 7.10 -3.50 -8.36
CA LYS A 204 6.44 -2.53 -9.24
C LYS A 204 5.01 -2.24 -8.79
N SER A 205 4.30 -3.21 -8.20
CA SER A 205 2.96 -3.01 -7.64
C SER A 205 3.00 -2.05 -6.45
N ALA A 206 3.97 -2.19 -5.54
CA ALA A 206 4.16 -1.26 -4.43
C ALA A 206 4.50 0.15 -4.91
N ASP A 207 5.41 0.29 -5.88
CA ASP A 207 5.74 1.56 -6.53
C ASP A 207 4.51 2.16 -7.23
N ASN A 208 3.71 1.35 -7.92
CA ASN A 208 2.47 1.75 -8.59
C ASN A 208 1.41 2.23 -7.60
N LEU A 209 1.23 1.56 -6.46
CA LEU A 209 0.29 1.96 -5.42
C LEU A 209 0.67 3.34 -4.84
N ASN A 210 1.94 3.58 -4.59
CA ASN A 210 2.43 4.90 -4.19
C ASN A 210 2.20 5.95 -5.28
N THR A 211 2.43 5.62 -6.55
CA THR A 211 2.16 6.47 -7.70
C THR A 211 0.68 6.80 -7.79
N PHE A 212 -0.19 5.80 -7.67
CA PHE A 212 -1.64 5.96 -7.68
C PHE A 212 -2.11 6.93 -6.58
N LYS A 213 -1.71 6.71 -5.33
CA LYS A 213 -2.09 7.57 -4.20
C LYS A 213 -1.68 9.03 -4.42
N SER A 214 -0.46 9.27 -4.91
CA SER A 214 0.01 10.63 -5.21
C SER A 214 -0.71 11.27 -6.39
N THR A 215 -1.06 10.49 -7.42
CA THR A 215 -1.82 10.96 -8.58
C THR A 215 -3.24 11.36 -8.18
N VAL A 216 -3.94 10.51 -7.41
CA VAL A 216 -5.29 10.80 -6.91
C VAL A 216 -5.30 12.13 -6.14
N LYS A 217 -4.37 12.31 -5.18
CA LYS A 217 -4.26 13.56 -4.42
C LYS A 217 -3.96 14.77 -5.31
N ALA A 218 -3.07 14.63 -6.30
CA ALA A 218 -2.71 15.71 -7.21
C ALA A 218 -3.87 16.13 -8.14
N ILE A 219 -4.59 15.14 -8.71
CA ILE A 219 -5.73 15.40 -9.60
C ILE A 219 -6.91 15.99 -8.82
N ALA A 220 -7.23 15.44 -7.63
CA ALA A 220 -8.27 16.00 -6.77
C ALA A 220 -7.99 17.47 -6.43
N ALA A 221 -6.77 17.80 -5.99
CA ALA A 221 -6.37 19.16 -5.65
C ALA A 221 -6.48 20.13 -6.85
N ARG A 222 -6.14 19.69 -8.07
CA ARG A 222 -6.32 20.49 -9.29
C ARG A 222 -7.77 20.79 -9.63
N ASN A 223 -8.68 19.93 -9.18
CA ASN A 223 -10.12 20.08 -9.35
C ASN A 223 -10.82 20.75 -8.15
N GLY A 224 -10.07 21.36 -7.22
CA GLY A 224 -10.60 22.02 -6.03
C GLY A 224 -11.21 21.05 -5.01
N LEU A 225 -10.77 19.78 -5.04
CA LEU A 225 -11.23 18.72 -4.15
C LEU A 225 -10.10 18.25 -3.24
N PHE A 226 -10.47 17.60 -2.16
CA PHE A 226 -9.54 16.89 -1.29
C PHE A 226 -9.75 15.38 -1.37
N ALA A 227 -8.69 14.65 -1.69
CA ALA A 227 -8.69 13.19 -1.66
C ALA A 227 -8.03 12.69 -0.37
N SER A 228 -8.72 11.81 0.34
CA SER A 228 -8.19 11.18 1.54
C SER A 228 -8.17 9.66 1.39
N PHE A 229 -7.14 9.04 1.93
CA PHE A 229 -6.98 7.59 2.06
C PHE A 229 -7.13 7.12 3.53
N MET A 230 -7.67 7.95 4.42
CA MET A 230 -7.96 7.60 5.81
C MET A 230 -8.89 6.38 5.89
N PRO A 231 -8.64 5.35 6.68
CA PRO A 231 -9.38 4.08 6.66
C PRO A 231 -10.89 4.20 6.87
N LYS A 232 -11.33 5.11 7.74
CA LYS A 232 -12.76 5.39 7.99
C LYS A 232 -12.99 6.88 8.26
N PRO A 233 -13.07 7.72 7.19
CA PRO A 233 -13.14 9.17 7.36
C PRO A 233 -14.50 9.69 7.84
N LEU A 234 -15.56 8.90 7.62
CA LEU A 234 -16.94 9.21 7.98
C LEU A 234 -17.53 8.07 8.84
N ALA A 235 -17.97 8.38 10.05
CA ALA A 235 -18.44 7.40 11.02
C ALA A 235 -19.59 6.52 10.48
N ASN A 236 -20.52 7.10 9.75
CA ASN A 236 -21.73 6.45 9.25
C ASN A 236 -21.63 5.96 7.79
N GLN A 237 -20.45 6.00 7.19
CA GLN A 237 -20.20 5.53 5.82
C GLN A 237 -19.26 4.34 5.84
N PRO A 238 -19.18 3.53 4.77
CA PRO A 238 -18.20 2.45 4.66
C PRO A 238 -16.75 2.94 4.87
N GLY A 239 -15.92 2.08 5.45
CA GLY A 239 -14.49 2.28 5.47
C GLY A 239 -13.88 1.94 4.12
N ARG A 240 -12.56 2.13 3.97
CA ARG A 240 -11.81 1.84 2.74
C ARG A 240 -10.90 0.66 2.91
N GLY A 241 -10.93 -0.22 1.91
CA GLY A 241 -10.03 -1.34 1.77
C GLY A 241 -8.79 -1.00 0.95
N LEU A 242 -7.73 -1.70 1.26
CA LEU A 242 -6.64 -1.98 0.37
C LEU A 242 -6.64 -3.49 0.16
N HIS A 243 -7.32 -3.97 -0.88
CA HIS A 243 -7.31 -5.39 -1.16
C HIS A 243 -6.03 -5.76 -1.91
N VAL A 244 -5.28 -6.70 -1.34
CA VAL A 244 -4.01 -7.15 -1.92
C VAL A 244 -4.22 -8.51 -2.57
N ASN A 245 -4.18 -8.52 -3.90
CA ASN A 245 -4.31 -9.71 -4.72
C ASN A 245 -2.92 -10.25 -5.04
N VAL A 246 -2.68 -11.53 -4.75
CA VAL A 246 -1.39 -12.18 -5.01
C VAL A 246 -1.56 -13.39 -5.90
N SER A 247 -0.72 -13.49 -6.93
CA SER A 247 -0.51 -14.72 -7.67
C SER A 247 0.97 -15.12 -7.67
N LEU A 248 1.21 -16.43 -7.63
CA LEU A 248 2.54 -17.02 -7.64
C LEU A 248 2.74 -17.82 -8.91
N LEU A 249 3.85 -17.60 -9.59
CA LEU A 249 4.21 -18.37 -10.77
C LEU A 249 5.46 -19.22 -10.48
N ARG A 250 5.40 -20.49 -10.87
CA ARG A 250 6.54 -21.41 -10.96
C ARG A 250 6.68 -21.87 -12.40
N ASP A 251 7.83 -21.67 -13.00
CA ASP A 251 8.09 -22.00 -14.41
C ASP A 251 7.04 -21.42 -15.39
N GLY A 252 6.58 -20.18 -15.09
CA GLY A 252 5.58 -19.48 -15.88
C GLY A 252 4.14 -19.93 -15.65
N LYS A 253 3.87 -20.93 -14.80
CA LYS A 253 2.53 -21.43 -14.47
C LYS A 253 2.03 -20.81 -13.18
N ASN A 254 0.80 -20.33 -13.18
CA ASN A 254 0.15 -19.79 -11.99
C ASN A 254 -0.26 -20.92 -11.04
N LEU A 255 0.23 -20.90 -9.80
CA LEU A 255 -0.05 -21.93 -8.79
C LEU A 255 -1.50 -21.93 -8.29
N PHE A 256 -2.24 -20.84 -8.51
CA PHE A 256 -3.65 -20.75 -8.16
C PHE A 256 -4.59 -21.18 -9.30
N ASP A 257 -4.06 -21.45 -10.51
CA ASP A 257 -4.83 -21.95 -11.65
C ASP A 257 -4.99 -23.47 -11.56
N GLY A 258 -6.20 -23.96 -11.77
CA GLY A 258 -6.53 -25.39 -11.71
C GLY A 258 -7.05 -25.87 -10.36
N ALA A 259 -6.68 -27.07 -9.95
CA ALA A 259 -7.19 -27.68 -8.71
C ALA A 259 -6.44 -27.14 -7.49
N PHE A 260 -6.95 -26.07 -6.90
CA PHE A 260 -6.48 -25.62 -5.58
C PHE A 260 -6.81 -26.66 -4.51
N THR A 261 -5.81 -27.20 -3.87
CA THR A 261 -5.94 -28.16 -2.75
C THR A 261 -5.24 -27.61 -1.51
N PRO A 262 -5.69 -28.00 -0.29
CA PRO A 262 -5.04 -27.59 0.96
C PRO A 262 -3.56 -27.92 1.03
N ASP A 263 -3.14 -29.05 0.47
CA ASP A 263 -1.76 -29.55 0.49
C ASP A 263 -0.91 -29.07 -0.71
N SER A 264 -1.43 -28.16 -1.53
CA SER A 264 -0.65 -27.55 -2.61
C SER A 264 0.21 -26.38 -2.11
N GLU A 265 1.24 -25.97 -2.84
CA GLU A 265 2.02 -24.76 -2.53
C GLU A 265 1.12 -23.52 -2.39
N ALA A 266 0.08 -23.40 -3.23
CA ALA A 266 -0.92 -22.34 -3.11
C ALA A 266 -1.72 -22.46 -1.81
N GLY A 267 -2.07 -23.68 -1.38
CA GLY A 267 -2.72 -23.93 -0.09
C GLY A 267 -1.83 -23.55 1.10
N HIS A 268 -0.58 -23.96 1.08
CA HIS A 268 0.41 -23.60 2.09
C HIS A 268 0.65 -22.09 2.15
N PHE A 269 0.68 -21.41 1.00
CA PHE A 269 0.78 -19.95 0.94
C PHE A 269 -0.39 -19.26 1.64
N VAL A 270 -1.62 -19.70 1.39
CA VAL A 270 -2.83 -19.18 2.07
C VAL A 270 -2.77 -19.50 3.56
N ALA A 271 -2.34 -20.72 3.94
CA ALA A 271 -2.18 -21.10 5.33
C ALA A 271 -1.19 -20.21 6.09
N GLY A 272 -0.06 -19.84 5.47
CA GLY A 272 0.90 -18.91 6.04
C GLY A 272 0.32 -17.51 6.27
N ILE A 273 -0.43 -16.97 5.30
CA ILE A 273 -1.12 -15.68 5.49
C ILE A 273 -2.09 -15.73 6.66
N LEU A 274 -2.86 -16.81 6.80
CA LEU A 274 -3.82 -16.97 7.91
C LEU A 274 -3.11 -17.14 9.26
N ALA A 275 -2.03 -17.92 9.31
CA ALA A 275 -1.26 -18.16 10.52
C ALA A 275 -0.70 -16.85 11.11
N HIS A 276 -0.24 -15.96 10.25
CA HIS A 276 0.37 -14.68 10.64
C HIS A 276 -0.58 -13.47 10.56
N ALA A 277 -1.87 -13.67 10.22
CA ALA A 277 -2.81 -12.57 9.97
C ALA A 277 -2.91 -11.56 11.12
N ARG A 278 -2.91 -12.05 12.38
CA ARG A 278 -2.99 -11.18 13.56
C ARG A 278 -1.70 -10.36 13.77
N GLU A 279 -0.56 -10.95 13.47
CA GLU A 279 0.76 -10.33 13.58
C GLU A 279 0.97 -9.25 12.52
N LEU A 280 0.41 -9.48 11.32
CA LEU A 280 0.46 -8.51 10.20
C LEU A 280 -0.39 -7.27 10.44
N THR A 281 -1.40 -7.35 11.33
CA THR A 281 -2.42 -6.29 11.48
C THR A 281 -1.82 -4.94 11.86
N ALA A 282 -0.75 -4.90 12.68
CA ALA A 282 -0.07 -3.66 13.06
C ALA A 282 0.50 -2.89 11.84
N PHE A 283 0.85 -3.59 10.76
CA PHE A 283 1.43 -3.01 9.55
C PHE A 283 0.40 -2.81 8.45
N CYS A 284 -0.60 -3.68 8.38
CA CYS A 284 -1.71 -3.61 7.43
C CYS A 284 -2.77 -2.57 7.81
N ASN A 285 -2.87 -2.25 9.10
CA ASN A 285 -3.87 -1.37 9.70
C ASN A 285 -3.19 -0.47 10.75
N PRO A 286 -2.31 0.48 10.32
CA PRO A 286 -1.32 1.09 11.20
C PRO A 286 -1.78 2.32 11.97
N VAL A 287 -3.05 2.70 11.88
CA VAL A 287 -3.55 3.89 12.59
C VAL A 287 -4.75 3.54 13.48
N PRO A 288 -5.01 4.29 14.57
CA PRO A 288 -6.17 4.03 15.44
C PRO A 288 -7.49 3.93 14.68
N ASN A 289 -7.67 4.78 13.66
CA ASN A 289 -8.86 4.81 12.80
C ASN A 289 -9.05 3.53 11.95
N SER A 290 -7.99 2.77 11.68
CA SER A 290 -8.06 1.47 10.97
C SER A 290 -9.03 0.51 11.66
N TYR A 291 -9.05 0.52 12.98
CA TYR A 291 -9.86 -0.41 13.80
C TYR A 291 -11.35 -0.03 13.86
N ALA A 292 -11.69 1.20 13.50
CA ALA A 292 -13.08 1.60 13.26
C ALA A 292 -13.64 1.02 11.94
N ARG A 293 -12.76 0.60 11.01
CA ARG A 293 -13.12 -0.08 9.76
C ARG A 293 -13.31 -1.59 9.96
N LEU A 294 -12.39 -2.27 10.66
CA LEU A 294 -12.39 -3.72 10.81
C LEU A 294 -13.68 -4.23 11.48
N GLY A 295 -14.37 -5.16 10.82
CA GLY A 295 -15.66 -5.70 11.28
C GLY A 295 -16.87 -4.79 11.02
N ALA A 296 -16.68 -3.63 10.37
CA ALA A 296 -17.76 -2.75 9.99
C ALA A 296 -18.02 -2.85 8.47
N ASN A 297 -19.31 -2.82 8.08
CA ASN A 297 -19.76 -2.96 6.69
C ASN A 297 -19.14 -4.23 6.05
N GLU A 298 -18.39 -4.08 4.96
CA GLU A 298 -17.77 -5.20 4.23
C GLU A 298 -16.32 -5.51 4.63
N ALA A 299 -15.78 -4.87 5.67
CA ALA A 299 -14.42 -5.14 6.14
C ALA A 299 -14.37 -6.41 7.02
N PRO A 300 -13.45 -7.35 6.75
CA PRO A 300 -13.32 -8.58 7.52
C PRO A 300 -12.76 -8.31 8.92
N LEU A 301 -13.12 -9.18 9.87
CA LEU A 301 -12.59 -9.14 11.24
C LEU A 301 -12.01 -10.49 11.69
N TYR A 302 -12.46 -11.58 11.10
CA TYR A 302 -12.12 -12.93 11.57
C TYR A 302 -11.09 -13.59 10.67
N VAL A 303 -10.14 -14.31 11.28
CA VAL A 303 -9.12 -15.07 10.57
C VAL A 303 -9.79 -16.27 9.89
N SER A 304 -10.00 -16.16 8.61
CA SER A 304 -10.77 -17.13 7.85
C SER A 304 -10.51 -16.98 6.35
N TRP A 305 -10.80 -18.05 5.60
CA TRP A 305 -10.74 -18.02 4.15
C TRP A 305 -11.92 -18.75 3.52
N SER A 306 -12.20 -18.43 2.27
CA SER A 306 -13.17 -19.13 1.46
C SER A 306 -13.00 -18.85 -0.02
N ARG A 307 -13.66 -19.64 -0.86
CA ARG A 307 -13.89 -19.33 -2.26
C ARG A 307 -15.06 -18.34 -2.38
N GLN A 308 -14.90 -17.27 -3.17
CA GLN A 308 -15.94 -16.32 -3.58
C GLN A 308 -16.59 -15.47 -2.47
N ASN A 309 -16.61 -15.90 -1.20
CA ASN A 309 -17.30 -15.22 -0.12
C ASN A 309 -16.53 -13.94 0.32
N ARG A 310 -17.15 -12.78 0.16
CA ARG A 310 -16.55 -11.46 0.44
C ARG A 310 -16.47 -11.11 1.94
N SER A 311 -17.09 -11.87 2.82
CA SER A 311 -17.01 -11.64 4.28
C SER A 311 -15.75 -12.23 4.92
N GLN A 312 -14.91 -12.91 4.15
CA GLN A 312 -13.71 -13.57 4.64
C GLN A 312 -12.50 -12.65 4.60
N LEU A 313 -11.53 -12.90 5.48
CA LEU A 313 -10.24 -12.21 5.48
C LEU A 313 -9.45 -12.52 4.20
N VAL A 314 -9.42 -13.81 3.85
CA VAL A 314 -8.75 -14.30 2.64
C VAL A 314 -9.79 -14.91 1.71
N ARG A 315 -9.81 -14.46 0.47
CA ARG A 315 -10.73 -14.92 -0.56
C ARG A 315 -9.96 -15.46 -1.77
N LEU A 316 -10.46 -16.54 -2.37
CA LEU A 316 -10.04 -16.99 -3.68
C LEU A 316 -11.15 -16.63 -4.68
N PRO A 317 -11.00 -15.54 -5.45
CA PRO A 317 -11.98 -15.15 -6.45
C PRO A 317 -12.17 -16.22 -7.52
N SER A 318 -13.37 -16.28 -8.11
CA SER A 318 -13.59 -17.10 -9.31
C SER A 318 -12.86 -16.45 -10.48
N ALA A 319 -11.82 -17.11 -10.97
CA ALA A 319 -10.99 -16.65 -12.07
C ALA A 319 -10.35 -17.84 -12.80
N HIS A 320 -9.76 -17.59 -13.96
CA HIS A 320 -9.07 -18.60 -14.77
C HIS A 320 -7.73 -18.07 -15.27
N GLY A 321 -6.76 -18.98 -15.46
CA GLY A 321 -5.46 -18.69 -16.06
C GLY A 321 -4.66 -17.66 -15.25
N GLU A 322 -4.18 -16.62 -15.91
CA GLU A 322 -3.35 -15.58 -15.29
C GLU A 322 -4.08 -14.77 -14.21
N TYR A 323 -5.40 -14.75 -14.20
CA TYR A 323 -6.21 -14.00 -13.22
C TYR A 323 -6.51 -14.78 -11.94
N CYS A 324 -6.12 -16.05 -11.84
CA CYS A 324 -6.23 -16.82 -10.62
C CYS A 324 -5.32 -16.25 -9.54
N ARG A 325 -5.88 -15.99 -8.34
CA ARG A 325 -5.20 -15.28 -7.26
C ARG A 325 -5.81 -15.55 -5.90
N VAL A 326 -5.08 -15.22 -4.88
CA VAL A 326 -5.59 -15.04 -3.53
C VAL A 326 -5.71 -13.55 -3.23
N GLU A 327 -6.79 -13.16 -2.59
CA GLU A 327 -7.09 -11.78 -2.16
C GLU A 327 -7.08 -11.68 -0.64
N LEU A 328 -6.24 -10.83 -0.08
CA LEU A 328 -6.27 -10.44 1.34
C LEU A 328 -7.03 -9.13 1.46
N ARG A 329 -8.12 -9.12 2.24
CA ARG A 329 -9.09 -8.01 2.35
C ARG A 329 -8.94 -7.17 3.63
N GLY A 330 -8.09 -7.61 4.57
CA GLY A 330 -7.87 -6.94 5.86
C GLY A 330 -7.17 -5.58 5.76
N PRO A 331 -6.13 -5.40 4.94
CA PRO A 331 -5.37 -4.17 4.88
C PRO A 331 -6.20 -2.94 4.53
N ASP A 332 -5.73 -1.77 4.92
CA ASP A 332 -6.28 -0.47 4.51
C ASP A 332 -5.20 0.44 3.89
N PRO A 333 -5.62 1.52 3.22
CA PRO A 333 -4.69 2.38 2.49
C PRO A 333 -3.68 3.15 3.35
N ALA A 334 -3.81 3.17 4.69
CA ALA A 334 -2.83 3.81 5.57
C ALA A 334 -1.53 3.02 5.67
N GLY A 335 -1.56 1.71 5.36
CA GLY A 335 -0.38 0.85 5.41
C GLY A 335 0.71 1.29 4.42
N ASN A 336 1.98 1.12 4.83
CA ASN A 336 3.12 1.30 3.94
C ASN A 336 3.11 0.21 2.86
N PRO A 337 2.97 0.53 1.55
CA PRO A 337 2.83 -0.47 0.49
C PRO A 337 3.96 -1.51 0.46
N TYR A 338 5.18 -1.12 0.76
CA TYR A 338 6.33 -2.02 0.75
C TYR A 338 6.30 -2.99 1.93
N LEU A 339 5.91 -2.52 3.13
CA LEU A 339 5.78 -3.39 4.31
C LEU A 339 4.56 -4.30 4.18
N VAL A 340 3.41 -3.76 3.77
CA VAL A 340 2.16 -4.53 3.59
C VAL A 340 2.38 -5.68 2.61
N ILE A 341 2.85 -5.38 1.39
CA ILE A 341 3.09 -6.40 0.37
C ILE A 341 4.22 -7.34 0.81
N GLY A 342 5.31 -6.81 1.34
CA GLY A 342 6.46 -7.59 1.78
C GLY A 342 6.09 -8.60 2.87
N LEU A 343 5.37 -8.18 3.90
CA LEU A 343 4.96 -9.05 5.00
C LEU A 343 3.91 -10.09 4.58
N ILE A 344 2.95 -9.72 3.69
CA ILE A 344 1.99 -10.68 3.14
C ILE A 344 2.71 -11.77 2.35
N LEU A 345 3.68 -11.41 1.51
CA LEU A 345 4.48 -12.36 0.76
C LEU A 345 5.35 -13.21 1.70
N ALA A 346 6.00 -12.60 2.68
CA ALA A 346 6.82 -13.32 3.66
C ALA A 346 6.00 -14.35 4.45
N ALA A 347 4.80 -13.99 4.89
CA ALA A 347 3.88 -14.90 5.59
C ALA A 347 3.46 -16.08 4.71
N GLY A 348 3.12 -15.81 3.45
CA GLY A 348 2.78 -16.88 2.51
C GLY A 348 3.97 -17.79 2.18
N LEU A 349 5.17 -17.24 2.02
CA LEU A 349 6.40 -18.02 1.79
C LEU A 349 6.75 -18.86 3.01
N ASP A 350 6.58 -18.34 4.23
CA ASP A 350 6.73 -19.11 5.47
C ASP A 350 5.80 -20.31 5.51
N GLY A 351 4.56 -20.13 5.05
CA GLY A 351 3.60 -21.23 4.90
C GLY A 351 4.06 -22.31 3.95
N ILE A 352 4.67 -21.97 2.82
CA ILE A 352 5.23 -22.91 1.85
C ILE A 352 6.45 -23.62 2.46
N GLU A 353 7.40 -22.88 3.03
CA GLU A 353 8.64 -23.43 3.58
C GLU A 353 8.40 -24.44 4.71
N HIS A 354 7.37 -24.19 5.52
CA HIS A 354 7.00 -25.05 6.65
C HIS A 354 5.85 -26.00 6.34
N SER A 355 5.32 -26.00 5.11
CA SER A 355 4.16 -26.83 4.71
C SER A 355 3.00 -26.69 5.68
N LEU A 356 2.66 -25.44 6.05
CA LEU A 356 1.61 -25.17 7.02
C LEU A 356 0.26 -25.71 6.53
N PRO A 357 -0.51 -26.40 7.40
CA PRO A 357 -1.80 -26.94 7.00
C PRO A 357 -2.83 -25.82 6.81
N LEU A 358 -3.54 -25.84 5.68
CA LEU A 358 -4.62 -24.91 5.44
C LEU A 358 -5.87 -25.33 6.25
N PRO A 359 -6.43 -24.48 7.11
CA PRO A 359 -7.67 -24.79 7.84
C PRO A 359 -8.85 -24.94 6.88
N GLU A 360 -9.96 -25.51 7.37
CA GLU A 360 -11.18 -25.64 6.59
C GLU A 360 -11.74 -24.29 6.14
N ALA A 361 -12.27 -24.25 4.92
CA ALA A 361 -12.89 -23.05 4.36
C ALA A 361 -14.18 -22.69 5.10
N VAL A 362 -14.36 -21.41 5.40
CA VAL A 362 -15.56 -20.90 6.08
C VAL A 362 -16.50 -20.23 5.09
N ASN A 363 -17.60 -20.89 4.73
CA ASN A 363 -18.58 -20.40 3.75
C ASN A 363 -19.78 -19.66 4.37
N ARG A 364 -19.71 -19.34 5.68
CA ARG A 364 -20.74 -18.56 6.37
C ARG A 364 -20.54 -17.06 6.10
N ASN A 365 -21.63 -16.28 6.16
CA ASN A 365 -21.55 -14.82 6.12
C ASN A 365 -21.08 -14.28 7.48
N LEU A 366 -19.81 -13.89 7.58
CA LEU A 366 -19.17 -13.42 8.82
C LEU A 366 -19.49 -11.95 9.18
N PHE A 367 -20.27 -11.24 8.37
CA PHE A 367 -20.83 -9.95 8.78
C PHE A 367 -21.94 -10.11 9.86
N HIS A 368 -22.41 -11.33 10.08
CA HIS A 368 -23.28 -11.66 11.19
C HIS A 368 -22.44 -12.24 12.35
N PRO A 369 -22.34 -11.55 13.51
CA PRO A 369 -21.50 -11.99 14.63
C PRO A 369 -21.75 -13.43 15.10
N SER A 370 -23.00 -13.91 15.05
CA SER A 370 -23.36 -15.29 15.41
C SER A 370 -22.74 -16.36 14.50
N ALA A 371 -22.36 -15.98 13.28
CA ALA A 371 -21.71 -16.90 12.32
C ALA A 371 -20.19 -17.05 12.56
N ALA A 372 -19.59 -16.24 13.42
CA ALA A 372 -18.16 -16.23 13.68
C ALA A 372 -17.71 -17.09 14.86
N ALA A 373 -18.65 -17.84 15.49
CA ALA A 373 -18.32 -18.68 16.63
C ALA A 373 -17.17 -19.67 16.32
N GLY A 374 -16.15 -19.68 17.19
CA GLY A 374 -14.98 -20.55 17.08
C GLY A 374 -13.88 -20.03 16.15
N LEU A 375 -14.00 -18.82 15.60
CA LEU A 375 -12.96 -18.19 14.79
C LEU A 375 -12.17 -17.16 15.61
N ASP A 376 -10.86 -17.13 15.40
CA ASP A 376 -10.01 -16.08 15.93
C ASP A 376 -10.33 -14.75 15.24
N SER A 377 -10.27 -13.65 15.98
CA SER A 377 -10.40 -12.32 15.41
C SER A 377 -9.04 -11.63 15.20
N LEU A 378 -8.97 -10.74 14.24
CA LEU A 378 -7.90 -9.75 14.17
C LEU A 378 -7.91 -8.89 15.44
N PRO A 379 -6.78 -8.28 15.82
CA PRO A 379 -6.73 -7.25 16.86
C PRO A 379 -7.81 -6.18 16.66
N ARG A 380 -8.38 -5.68 17.74
CA ARG A 380 -9.47 -4.70 17.71
C ARG A 380 -9.02 -3.27 17.99
N THR A 381 -7.78 -3.09 18.37
CA THR A 381 -7.15 -1.79 18.58
C THR A 381 -5.72 -1.80 18.05
N LEU A 382 -5.19 -0.64 17.73
CA LEU A 382 -3.78 -0.51 17.34
C LEU A 382 -2.85 -1.00 18.46
N ARG A 383 -3.18 -0.72 19.72
CA ARG A 383 -2.41 -1.18 20.89
C ARG A 383 -2.35 -2.71 20.97
N GLU A 384 -3.47 -3.39 20.76
CA GLU A 384 -3.49 -4.85 20.70
C GLU A 384 -2.64 -5.38 19.55
N ALA A 385 -2.76 -4.78 18.36
CA ALA A 385 -2.00 -5.19 17.19
C ALA A 385 -0.49 -5.03 17.38
N ILE A 386 -0.05 -3.91 17.96
CA ILE A 386 1.36 -3.67 18.30
C ILE A 386 1.85 -4.72 19.30
N THR A 387 1.04 -5.05 20.30
CA THR A 387 1.39 -6.05 21.31
C THR A 387 1.57 -7.42 20.67
N VAL A 388 0.63 -7.84 19.82
CA VAL A 388 0.71 -9.12 19.10
C VAL A 388 1.93 -9.17 18.17
N ALA A 389 2.14 -8.12 17.37
CA ALA A 389 3.27 -8.04 16.46
C ALA A 389 4.62 -7.98 17.18
N GLY A 390 4.70 -7.23 18.31
CA GLY A 390 5.93 -7.10 19.10
C GLY A 390 6.36 -8.38 19.84
N GLN A 391 5.42 -9.31 20.05
CA GLN A 391 5.68 -10.63 20.64
C GLN A 391 5.90 -11.73 19.58
N SER A 392 5.77 -11.40 18.30
CA SER A 392 5.83 -12.34 17.20
C SER A 392 7.27 -12.73 16.87
N GLU A 393 7.57 -14.03 16.90
CA GLU A 393 8.84 -14.58 16.39
C GLU A 393 8.94 -14.41 14.88
N PHE A 394 7.81 -14.50 14.16
CA PHE A 394 7.75 -14.27 12.72
C PHE A 394 8.15 -12.82 12.38
N ILE A 395 7.54 -11.83 12.98
CA ILE A 395 7.88 -10.41 12.75
C ILE A 395 9.33 -10.12 13.11
N SER A 396 9.82 -10.65 14.24
CA SER A 396 11.21 -10.47 14.68
C SER A 396 12.23 -11.10 13.73
N ARG A 397 11.86 -12.16 13.02
CA ARG A 397 12.70 -12.81 12.00
C ARG A 397 12.65 -12.07 10.67
N GLU A 398 11.49 -11.55 10.28
CA GLU A 398 11.28 -10.95 8.96
C GLU A 398 11.77 -9.50 8.87
N LEU A 399 11.60 -8.70 9.91
CA LEU A 399 11.95 -7.28 9.86
C LEU A 399 13.33 -6.99 10.49
N PRO A 400 14.12 -6.07 9.90
CA PRO A 400 15.31 -5.56 10.54
C PRO A 400 15.01 -4.98 11.94
N VAL A 401 15.89 -5.27 12.91
CA VAL A 401 15.67 -4.88 14.30
C VAL A 401 15.52 -3.36 14.47
N ALA A 402 16.34 -2.58 13.78
CA ALA A 402 16.28 -1.13 13.86
C ALA A 402 14.94 -0.58 13.32
N LEU A 403 14.48 -1.08 12.18
CA LEU A 403 13.16 -0.73 11.61
C LEU A 403 12.03 -1.09 12.58
N MET A 404 12.05 -2.31 13.10
CA MET A 404 11.01 -2.81 14.01
C MET A 404 10.92 -1.97 15.29
N ASN A 405 12.06 -1.68 15.92
CA ASN A 405 12.11 -0.88 17.14
C ASN A 405 11.56 0.55 16.92
N LYS A 406 12.00 1.23 15.85
CA LYS A 406 11.51 2.57 15.50
C LYS A 406 10.02 2.57 15.15
N TYR A 407 9.55 1.53 14.44
CA TYR A 407 8.14 1.39 14.10
C TYR A 407 7.28 1.25 15.35
N PHE A 408 7.62 0.35 16.26
CA PHE A 408 6.85 0.12 17.49
C PHE A 408 6.94 1.27 18.49
N GLU A 409 8.08 1.93 18.61
CA GLU A 409 8.24 3.14 19.43
C GLU A 409 7.25 4.22 18.98
N TYR A 410 7.24 4.54 17.68
CA TYR A 410 6.34 5.55 17.12
C TYR A 410 4.86 5.15 17.24
N GLN A 411 4.53 3.90 16.92
CA GLN A 411 3.15 3.42 17.00
C GLN A 411 2.62 3.39 18.45
N THR A 412 3.48 3.10 19.40
CA THR A 412 3.12 3.15 20.82
C THR A 412 2.83 4.60 21.25
N GLN A 413 3.66 5.55 20.82
CA GLN A 413 3.41 6.96 21.07
C GLN A 413 2.13 7.45 20.42
N LEU A 414 1.88 7.05 19.15
CA LEU A 414 0.65 7.37 18.42
C LEU A 414 -0.62 6.86 19.15
N CYS A 415 -0.55 5.64 19.73
CA CYS A 415 -1.65 5.11 20.56
C CYS A 415 -1.87 5.97 21.80
N HIS A 416 -0.80 6.33 22.50
CA HIS A 416 -0.88 7.13 23.70
C HIS A 416 -1.48 8.52 23.40
N ASP A 417 -1.04 9.16 22.33
CA ASP A 417 -1.51 10.48 21.93
C ASP A 417 -2.99 10.45 21.52
N ALA A 418 -3.41 9.41 20.80
CA ALA A 418 -4.81 9.21 20.41
C ALA A 418 -5.72 8.99 21.61
N GLU A 419 -5.31 8.16 22.57
CA GLU A 419 -6.07 7.86 23.79
C GLU A 419 -6.15 9.05 24.74
N GLY A 420 -5.11 9.88 24.77
CA GLY A 420 -5.04 11.11 25.57
C GLY A 420 -5.71 12.33 24.94
N ALA A 421 -6.16 12.23 23.69
CA ALA A 421 -6.73 13.35 22.96
C ALA A 421 -8.07 13.78 23.55
N PRO A 422 -8.25 15.07 23.92
CA PRO A 422 -9.50 15.59 24.48
C PRO A 422 -10.65 15.60 23.46
N ASP A 423 -10.32 15.67 22.18
CA ASP A 423 -11.24 15.61 21.06
C ASP A 423 -10.67 14.65 19.99
N THR A 424 -11.23 13.45 19.95
CA THR A 424 -10.82 12.40 19.00
C THR A 424 -11.01 12.82 17.55
N GLU A 425 -12.05 13.56 17.22
CA GLU A 425 -12.34 13.99 15.85
C GLU A 425 -11.29 14.98 15.33
N SER A 426 -10.95 15.98 16.12
CA SER A 426 -9.89 16.95 15.77
C SER A 426 -8.54 16.29 15.70
N TRP A 427 -8.26 15.33 16.60
CA TRP A 427 -7.02 14.58 16.59
C TRP A 427 -6.90 13.72 15.31
N GLU A 428 -7.93 12.94 14.97
CA GLU A 428 -7.96 12.13 13.73
C GLU A 428 -7.87 13.00 12.49
N ARG A 429 -8.48 14.21 12.50
CA ARG A 429 -8.34 15.15 11.40
C ARG A 429 -6.88 15.50 11.16
N ALA A 430 -6.15 15.86 12.20
CA ALA A 430 -4.75 16.28 12.09
C ALA A 430 -3.80 15.13 11.75
N HIS A 431 -4.01 13.94 12.32
CA HIS A 431 -3.05 12.83 12.28
C HIS A 431 -3.39 11.74 11.26
N SER A 432 -4.58 11.76 10.68
CA SER A 432 -4.99 10.76 9.68
C SER A 432 -5.65 11.40 8.46
N PHE A 433 -6.71 12.20 8.62
CA PHE A 433 -7.51 12.71 7.51
C PHE A 433 -6.71 13.58 6.53
N LEU A 434 -5.89 14.50 7.05
CA LEU A 434 -5.09 15.41 6.23
C LEU A 434 -3.80 14.79 5.69
N ILE A 435 -3.33 13.70 6.30
CA ILE A 435 -2.01 13.13 6.00
C ILE A 435 -2.12 11.93 5.05
N ILE A 436 -3.07 11.04 5.34
CA ILE A 436 -3.22 9.75 4.64
C ILE A 436 -4.00 9.87 3.33
#